data_0ee397f4b18882427abc113c62787216
#
_entry.id   0ee397f4b18882427abc113c62787216
#
_cell.length_a   1.000
_cell.length_b   1.000
_cell.length_c   1.000
_cell.angle_alpha   90.00
_cell.angle_beta   90.00
_cell.angle_gamma   90.00
#
_symmetry.space_group_name_H-M   'P 1'
#
loop_
_entity.id
_entity.type
_entity.pdbx_description
1 polymer ?
#
loop_
_entity_poly.entity_id
_entity_poly.type
_entity_poly.pdbx_seq_one_letter_code
_entity_poly.pdbx_strand_id
1 'polypeptide(L)'
;EAGFPISSPGDFLSVVEISKAVKIGVCALTRSKKEDIDVAAEALHHAKRGRIHTGIGSSDIHIKHKFNSTREKVLEQGTWAVRYAKNKGYEVEFFAEDAGRADLVFLAQLVEAVIDAGADVVNVPDTTGYCLPHLYGKRIQYLFDHVKNIDKAIISVHCHNDLGLATANTIAGLMAGAR
;
A
#
# COMPACT_ATOMS: atom_id res chain seq x y z
N GLU A 1 10.37 4.71 -4.54
CA GLU A 1 10.36 3.24 -4.53
C GLU A 1 11.42 2.70 -5.46
N ALA A 2 12.24 1.74 -4.98
CA ALA A 2 13.42 1.28 -5.70
C ALA A 2 13.18 -0.01 -6.51
N GLY A 3 12.15 -0.78 -6.17
CA GLY A 3 11.80 -1.98 -6.92
C GLY A 3 11.15 -3.08 -6.08
N PHE A 4 11.07 -4.28 -6.65
CA PHE A 4 10.48 -5.47 -6.06
C PHE A 4 11.56 -6.57 -5.89
N PRO A 5 12.29 -6.58 -4.77
CA PRO A 5 13.54 -7.35 -4.62
C PRO A 5 13.42 -8.85 -4.83
N ILE A 6 12.27 -9.46 -4.50
CA ILE A 6 12.09 -10.91 -4.63
C ILE A 6 11.84 -11.35 -6.09
N SER A 7 11.57 -10.42 -7.00
CA SER A 7 11.21 -10.78 -8.38
C SER A 7 12.37 -11.39 -9.16
N SER A 8 13.60 -10.94 -8.93
CA SER A 8 14.80 -11.52 -9.51
C SER A 8 16.07 -11.14 -8.72
N PRO A 9 17.19 -11.86 -8.89
CA PRO A 9 18.49 -11.45 -8.35
C PRO A 9 18.94 -10.05 -8.80
N GLY A 10 18.62 -9.65 -10.03
CA GLY A 10 18.91 -8.32 -10.56
C GLY A 10 18.12 -7.22 -9.87
N ASP A 11 16.82 -7.45 -9.61
CA ASP A 11 15.98 -6.51 -8.85
C ASP A 11 16.46 -6.37 -7.41
N PHE A 12 16.85 -7.46 -6.78
CA PHE A 12 17.46 -7.43 -5.44
C PHE A 12 18.70 -6.55 -5.41
N LEU A 13 19.65 -6.80 -6.30
CA LEU A 13 20.89 -6.02 -6.38
C LEU A 13 20.63 -4.55 -6.70
N SER A 14 19.65 -4.25 -7.55
CA SER A 14 19.25 -2.87 -7.86
C SER A 14 18.78 -2.12 -6.61
N VAL A 15 17.95 -2.73 -5.77
CA VAL A 15 17.50 -2.13 -4.50
C VAL A 15 18.67 -1.96 -3.54
N VAL A 16 19.58 -2.93 -3.44
CA VAL A 16 20.79 -2.84 -2.60
C VAL A 16 21.68 -1.65 -3.03
N GLU A 17 21.97 -1.53 -4.33
CA GLU A 17 22.84 -0.45 -4.83
C GLU A 17 22.19 0.95 -4.67
N ILE A 18 20.88 1.06 -4.91
CA ILE A 18 20.12 2.29 -4.63
C ILE A 18 20.19 2.62 -3.13
N SER A 19 20.01 1.63 -2.26
CA SER A 19 20.06 1.81 -0.80
C SER A 19 21.42 2.32 -0.31
N LYS A 20 22.52 1.95 -0.96
CA LYS A 20 23.88 2.46 -0.69
C LYS A 20 24.10 3.86 -1.24
N ALA A 21 23.57 4.13 -2.44
CA ALA A 21 23.88 5.34 -3.19
C ALA A 21 23.16 6.60 -2.70
N VAL A 22 21.90 6.45 -2.20
CA VAL A 22 21.08 7.62 -1.85
C VAL A 22 21.07 7.89 -0.35
N LYS A 23 20.88 9.17 0.00
CA LYS A 23 20.80 9.62 1.41
C LYS A 23 19.34 9.86 1.89
N ILE A 24 18.39 9.70 1.01
CA ILE A 24 16.96 9.83 1.28
C ILE A 24 16.35 8.49 1.69
N GLY A 25 15.04 8.47 2.01
CA GLY A 25 14.31 7.23 2.24
C GLY A 25 14.26 6.35 0.99
N VAL A 26 14.44 5.04 1.17
CA VAL A 26 14.32 4.03 0.12
C VAL A 26 13.18 3.10 0.46
N CYS A 27 12.28 2.87 -0.50
CA CYS A 27 11.13 2.00 -0.36
C CYS A 27 11.27 0.78 -1.28
N ALA A 28 10.87 -0.39 -0.80
CA ALA A 28 10.84 -1.63 -1.59
C ALA A 28 9.49 -2.30 -1.52
N LEU A 29 8.97 -2.73 -2.68
CA LEU A 29 7.69 -3.41 -2.82
C LEU A 29 7.75 -4.84 -2.31
N THR A 30 6.67 -5.28 -1.67
CA THR A 30 6.46 -6.68 -1.26
C THR A 30 4.98 -7.04 -1.39
N ARG A 31 4.69 -8.29 -1.63
CA ARG A 31 3.37 -8.85 -1.31
C ARG A 31 3.29 -9.09 0.20
N SER A 32 2.08 -9.27 0.73
CA SER A 32 1.87 -9.66 2.13
C SER A 32 2.30 -11.11 2.37
N LYS A 33 3.60 -11.40 2.16
CA LYS A 33 4.23 -12.72 2.33
C LYS A 33 5.54 -12.58 3.10
N LYS A 34 5.81 -13.57 3.95
CA LYS A 34 7.01 -13.58 4.79
C LYS A 34 8.29 -13.45 3.96
N GLU A 35 8.41 -14.26 2.93
CA GLU A 35 9.59 -14.34 2.09
C GLU A 35 9.85 -13.02 1.37
N ASP A 36 8.80 -12.36 0.85
CA ASP A 36 8.91 -11.07 0.18
C ASP A 36 9.44 -9.99 1.15
N ILE A 37 8.87 -9.94 2.36
CA ILE A 37 9.25 -8.97 3.40
C ILE A 37 10.68 -9.21 3.89
N ASP A 38 11.09 -10.47 4.04
CA ASP A 38 12.45 -10.84 4.45
C ASP A 38 13.48 -10.36 3.43
N VAL A 39 13.24 -10.66 2.14
CA VAL A 39 14.13 -10.25 1.04
C VAL A 39 14.19 -8.73 0.90
N ALA A 40 13.04 -8.03 1.06
CA ALA A 40 13.03 -6.58 1.02
C ALA A 40 13.78 -5.96 2.21
N ALA A 41 13.64 -6.50 3.39
CA ALA A 41 14.38 -6.06 4.57
C ALA A 41 15.91 -6.23 4.37
N GLU A 42 16.35 -7.34 3.79
CA GLU A 42 17.75 -7.56 3.45
C GLU A 42 18.26 -6.55 2.42
N ALA A 43 17.52 -6.33 1.34
CA ALA A 43 17.89 -5.37 0.30
C ALA A 43 17.96 -3.92 0.81
N LEU A 44 17.13 -3.56 1.79
CA LEU A 44 17.07 -2.23 2.40
C LEU A 44 18.09 -2.03 3.53
N HIS A 45 18.87 -3.04 3.90
CA HIS A 45 19.77 -2.99 5.06
C HIS A 45 20.74 -1.79 5.05
N HIS A 46 21.17 -1.34 3.87
CA HIS A 46 22.07 -0.19 3.72
C HIS A 46 21.34 1.15 3.65
N ALA A 47 20.02 1.18 3.59
CA ALA A 47 19.27 2.41 3.50
C ALA A 47 19.31 3.16 4.85
N LYS A 48 19.57 4.48 4.82
CA LYS A 48 19.49 5.31 6.03
C LYS A 48 18.10 5.30 6.66
N ARG A 49 17.07 5.19 5.82
CA ARG A 49 15.67 5.15 6.17
C ARG A 49 14.99 4.21 5.19
N GLY A 50 14.82 2.96 5.61
CA GLY A 50 14.18 1.93 4.80
C GLY A 50 12.67 1.89 5.05
N ARG A 51 11.88 1.72 3.99
CA ARG A 51 10.44 1.51 4.06
C ARG A 51 10.06 0.24 3.32
N ILE A 52 9.30 -0.62 3.94
CA ILE A 52 8.69 -1.78 3.29
C ILE A 52 7.29 -1.38 2.83
N HIS A 53 7.05 -1.50 1.53
CA HIS A 53 5.76 -1.26 0.89
C HIS A 53 5.08 -2.60 0.65
N THR A 54 4.19 -3.00 1.55
CA THR A 54 3.49 -4.28 1.49
C THR A 54 2.00 -4.09 1.27
N GLY A 55 1.31 -5.06 0.69
CA GLY A 55 -0.12 -4.92 0.49
C GLY A 55 -0.81 -6.17 -0.03
N ILE A 56 -2.13 -6.08 -0.13
CA ILE A 56 -3.01 -7.15 -0.59
C ILE A 56 -4.22 -6.57 -1.31
N GLY A 57 -4.79 -7.34 -2.24
CA GLY A 57 -6.00 -6.95 -2.97
C GLY A 57 -7.22 -6.81 -2.07
N SER A 58 -7.88 -5.64 -2.12
CA SER A 58 -8.99 -5.27 -1.25
C SER A 58 -10.37 -5.39 -1.91
N SER A 59 -10.45 -5.50 -3.24
CA SER A 59 -11.74 -5.68 -3.92
C SER A 59 -12.27 -7.11 -3.82
N ASP A 60 -13.59 -7.29 -3.82
CA ASP A 60 -14.21 -8.61 -3.84
C ASP A 60 -13.78 -9.46 -5.05
N ILE A 61 -13.48 -8.81 -6.17
CA ILE A 61 -12.94 -9.48 -7.37
C ILE A 61 -11.58 -10.09 -7.05
N HIS A 62 -10.66 -9.35 -6.43
CA HIS A 62 -9.35 -9.87 -6.03
C HIS A 62 -9.48 -10.92 -4.93
N ILE A 63 -10.31 -10.68 -3.92
CA ILE A 63 -10.52 -11.62 -2.81
C ILE A 63 -11.00 -12.98 -3.33
N LYS A 64 -12.01 -12.98 -4.19
CA LYS A 64 -12.62 -14.22 -4.71
C LYS A 64 -11.78 -14.90 -5.78
N HIS A 65 -11.31 -14.14 -6.78
CA HIS A 65 -10.74 -14.73 -8.00
C HIS A 65 -9.21 -14.73 -8.04
N LYS A 66 -8.53 -13.81 -7.33
CA LYS A 66 -7.07 -13.78 -7.26
C LYS A 66 -6.55 -14.63 -6.08
N PHE A 67 -7.24 -14.56 -4.93
CA PHE A 67 -6.79 -15.21 -3.69
C PHE A 67 -7.62 -16.45 -3.32
N ASN A 68 -8.80 -16.65 -3.92
CA ASN A 68 -9.76 -17.68 -3.51
C ASN A 68 -9.96 -17.67 -1.98
N SER A 69 -10.27 -16.49 -1.43
CA SER A 69 -10.24 -16.19 0.00
C SER A 69 -11.51 -15.45 0.46
N THR A 70 -11.51 -14.97 1.70
CA THR A 70 -12.57 -14.14 2.28
C THR A 70 -12.02 -12.80 2.75
N ARG A 71 -12.91 -11.82 3.01
CA ARG A 71 -12.53 -10.50 3.52
C ARG A 71 -11.79 -10.60 4.85
N GLU A 72 -12.21 -11.49 5.75
CA GLU A 72 -11.59 -11.73 7.06
C GLU A 72 -10.14 -12.21 6.91
N LYS A 73 -9.90 -13.20 6.07
CA LYS A 73 -8.54 -13.73 5.81
C LYS A 73 -7.62 -12.68 5.17
N VAL A 74 -8.16 -11.87 4.26
CA VAL A 74 -7.40 -10.76 3.64
C VAL A 74 -7.04 -9.71 4.69
N LEU A 75 -7.95 -9.36 5.57
CA LEU A 75 -7.71 -8.43 6.68
C LEU A 75 -6.66 -8.98 7.65
N GLU A 76 -6.76 -10.25 8.05
CA GLU A 76 -5.75 -10.92 8.87
C GLU A 76 -4.37 -10.92 8.22
N GLN A 77 -4.29 -11.27 6.94
CA GLN A 77 -3.03 -11.32 6.20
C GLN A 77 -2.40 -9.94 6.04
N GLY A 78 -3.20 -8.91 5.72
CA GLY A 78 -2.73 -7.53 5.61
C GLY A 78 -2.18 -7.00 6.94
N THR A 79 -2.93 -7.17 8.03
CA THR A 79 -2.50 -6.75 9.38
C THR A 79 -1.27 -7.52 9.86
N TRP A 80 -1.21 -8.83 9.59
CA TRP A 80 -0.03 -9.64 9.88
C TRP A 80 1.21 -9.10 9.14
N ALA A 81 1.10 -8.81 7.84
CA ALA A 81 2.23 -8.34 7.04
C ALA A 81 2.78 -7.00 7.57
N VAL A 82 1.90 -6.06 7.93
CA VAL A 82 2.30 -4.79 8.54
C VAL A 82 3.04 -5.02 9.86
N ARG A 83 2.48 -5.81 10.78
CA ARG A 83 3.16 -6.11 12.06
C ARG A 83 4.50 -6.80 11.84
N TYR A 84 4.57 -7.73 10.90
CA TYR A 84 5.79 -8.45 10.59
C TYR A 84 6.89 -7.51 10.07
N ALA A 85 6.56 -6.59 9.17
CA ALA A 85 7.49 -5.59 8.65
C ALA A 85 7.91 -4.58 9.74
N LYS A 86 6.98 -4.12 10.59
CA LYS A 86 7.28 -3.24 11.73
C LYS A 86 8.25 -3.90 12.72
N ASN A 87 8.07 -5.18 13.01
CA ASN A 87 8.94 -5.93 13.92
C ASN A 87 10.38 -6.09 13.39
N LYS A 88 10.62 -5.87 12.11
CA LYS A 88 11.95 -5.78 11.51
C LYS A 88 12.60 -4.39 11.64
N GLY A 89 11.89 -3.42 12.20
CA GLY A 89 12.40 -2.06 12.45
C GLY A 89 12.25 -1.09 11.27
N TYR A 90 11.44 -1.41 10.25
CA TYR A 90 11.23 -0.54 9.08
C TYR A 90 9.98 0.33 9.23
N GLU A 91 9.98 1.48 8.53
CA GLU A 91 8.74 2.15 8.19
C GLU A 91 7.92 1.24 7.29
N VAL A 92 6.58 1.30 7.42
CA VAL A 92 5.68 0.47 6.62
C VAL A 92 4.69 1.33 5.87
N GLU A 93 4.66 1.17 4.55
CA GLU A 93 3.59 1.63 3.69
C GLU A 93 2.74 0.42 3.31
N PHE A 94 1.43 0.51 3.52
CA PHE A 94 0.49 -0.53 3.12
C PHE A 94 -0.34 -0.07 1.93
N PHE A 95 -0.41 -0.87 0.86
CA PHE A 95 -1.31 -0.61 -0.25
C PHE A 95 -2.51 -1.55 -0.25
N ALA A 96 -3.71 -0.96 -0.29
CA ALA A 96 -4.96 -1.69 -0.48
C ALA A 96 -5.20 -1.88 -1.99
N GLU A 97 -4.52 -2.87 -2.61
CA GLU A 97 -4.60 -3.07 -4.07
C GLU A 97 -6.05 -3.15 -4.53
N ASP A 98 -6.36 -2.49 -5.64
CA ASP A 98 -7.70 -2.41 -6.21
C ASP A 98 -8.74 -1.69 -5.31
N ALA A 99 -8.27 -0.74 -4.50
CA ALA A 99 -9.13 0.06 -3.63
C ALA A 99 -10.19 0.85 -4.42
N GLY A 100 -9.91 1.22 -5.66
CA GLY A 100 -10.87 1.88 -6.56
C GLY A 100 -12.17 1.10 -6.76
N ARG A 101 -12.14 -0.23 -6.67
CA ARG A 101 -13.30 -1.13 -6.83
C ARG A 101 -13.71 -1.84 -5.54
N ALA A 102 -13.01 -1.60 -4.43
CA ALA A 102 -13.33 -2.23 -3.14
C ALA A 102 -14.66 -1.72 -2.57
N ASP A 103 -15.34 -2.57 -1.82
CA ASP A 103 -16.43 -2.15 -0.96
C ASP A 103 -15.94 -1.12 0.06
N LEU A 104 -16.64 -0.01 0.21
CA LEU A 104 -16.18 1.11 1.04
C LEU A 104 -16.11 0.78 2.53
N VAL A 105 -17.07 -0.01 3.02
CA VAL A 105 -17.10 -0.41 4.43
C VAL A 105 -15.94 -1.33 4.74
N PHE A 106 -15.70 -2.33 3.90
CA PHE A 106 -14.57 -3.23 4.05
C PHE A 106 -13.22 -2.51 3.89
N LEU A 107 -13.13 -1.58 2.93
CA LEU A 107 -11.91 -0.79 2.73
C LEU A 107 -11.59 0.04 4.00
N ALA A 108 -12.58 0.69 4.60
CA ALA A 108 -12.40 1.43 5.85
C ALA A 108 -11.95 0.52 7.00
N GLN A 109 -12.55 -0.67 7.13
CA GLN A 109 -12.13 -1.67 8.12
C GLN A 109 -10.68 -2.12 7.92
N LEU A 110 -10.27 -2.38 6.67
CA LEU A 110 -8.91 -2.77 6.34
C LEU A 110 -7.92 -1.65 6.66
N VAL A 111 -8.23 -0.40 6.27
CA VAL A 111 -7.39 0.77 6.56
C VAL A 111 -7.23 0.98 8.06
N GLU A 112 -8.33 0.95 8.84
CA GLU A 112 -8.29 1.06 10.30
C GLU A 112 -7.40 -0.03 10.93
N ALA A 113 -7.56 -1.27 10.49
CA ALA A 113 -6.83 -2.42 11.02
C ALA A 113 -5.32 -2.38 10.71
N VAL A 114 -4.92 -1.95 9.50
CA VAL A 114 -3.50 -1.84 9.16
C VAL A 114 -2.82 -0.65 9.83
N ILE A 115 -3.53 0.44 10.07
CA ILE A 115 -3.04 1.57 10.88
C ILE A 115 -2.83 1.11 12.34
N ASP A 116 -3.76 0.38 12.93
CA ASP A 116 -3.59 -0.19 14.28
C ASP A 116 -2.46 -1.23 14.34
N ALA A 117 -2.18 -1.90 13.22
CA ALA A 117 -1.04 -2.80 13.09
C ALA A 117 0.32 -2.07 12.99
N GLY A 118 0.31 -0.74 12.78
CA GLY A 118 1.48 0.13 12.76
C GLY A 118 1.89 0.65 11.37
N ALA A 119 1.01 0.64 10.36
CA ALA A 119 1.31 1.26 9.08
C ALA A 119 1.51 2.77 9.24
N ASP A 120 2.62 3.29 8.71
CA ASP A 120 2.95 4.72 8.74
C ASP A 120 2.30 5.47 7.57
N VAL A 121 2.09 4.76 6.46
CA VAL A 121 1.42 5.26 5.25
C VAL A 121 0.44 4.20 4.77
N VAL A 122 -0.74 4.61 4.34
CA VAL A 122 -1.71 3.75 3.65
C VAL A 122 -1.98 4.29 2.26
N ASN A 123 -1.62 3.51 1.26
CA ASN A 123 -1.84 3.84 -0.15
C ASN A 123 -3.17 3.27 -0.63
N VAL A 124 -3.96 4.11 -1.29
CA VAL A 124 -5.31 3.79 -1.78
C VAL A 124 -5.33 3.87 -3.30
N PRO A 125 -4.97 2.78 -4.03
CA PRO A 125 -4.80 2.86 -5.47
C PRO A 125 -6.10 2.72 -6.28
N ASP A 126 -6.21 3.51 -7.34
CA ASP A 126 -7.06 3.21 -8.50
C ASP A 126 -6.28 2.31 -9.46
N THR A 127 -6.21 1.03 -9.11
CA THR A 127 -5.36 0.04 -9.79
C THR A 127 -5.77 -0.22 -11.22
N THR A 128 -7.06 -0.10 -11.53
CA THR A 128 -7.58 -0.31 -12.89
C THR A 128 -7.66 0.98 -13.72
N GLY A 129 -7.42 2.13 -13.11
CA GLY A 129 -7.52 3.43 -13.77
C GLY A 129 -8.93 3.79 -14.24
N TYR A 130 -9.98 3.21 -13.62
CA TYR A 130 -11.38 3.35 -14.03
C TYR A 130 -12.19 4.30 -13.16
N CYS A 131 -11.63 4.80 -12.08
CA CYS A 131 -12.32 5.75 -11.23
C CYS A 131 -12.53 7.09 -11.93
N LEU A 132 -13.72 7.64 -11.79
CA LEU A 132 -13.96 9.04 -12.16
C LEU A 132 -13.49 9.95 -11.00
N PRO A 133 -12.95 11.15 -11.28
CA PRO A 133 -12.32 11.98 -10.25
C PRO A 133 -13.21 12.29 -9.06
N HIS A 134 -14.48 12.65 -9.29
CA HIS A 134 -15.42 12.95 -8.21
C HIS A 134 -15.78 11.71 -7.37
N LEU A 135 -15.77 10.50 -7.95
CA LEU A 135 -16.03 9.26 -7.22
C LEU A 135 -14.78 8.85 -6.43
N TYR A 136 -13.60 9.02 -7.02
CA TYR A 136 -12.35 8.72 -6.33
C TYR A 136 -12.13 9.66 -5.13
N GLY A 137 -12.34 10.97 -5.31
CA GLY A 137 -12.30 11.94 -4.21
C GLY A 137 -13.29 11.60 -3.08
N LYS A 138 -14.54 11.21 -3.41
CA LYS A 138 -15.52 10.76 -2.42
C LYS A 138 -15.07 9.49 -1.68
N ARG A 139 -14.37 8.58 -2.34
CA ARG A 139 -13.81 7.37 -1.72
C ARG A 139 -12.74 7.72 -0.68
N ILE A 140 -11.85 8.63 -1.01
CA ILE A 140 -10.83 9.13 -0.05
C ILE A 140 -11.51 9.87 1.11
N GLN A 141 -12.45 10.77 0.82
CA GLN A 141 -13.22 11.47 1.87
C GLN A 141 -13.93 10.49 2.81
N TYR A 142 -14.54 9.42 2.26
CA TYR A 142 -15.20 8.39 3.06
C TYR A 142 -14.25 7.75 4.08
N LEU A 143 -13.00 7.51 3.73
CA LEU A 143 -12.01 6.98 4.67
C LEU A 143 -11.73 7.97 5.80
N PHE A 144 -11.57 9.27 5.49
CA PHE A 144 -11.38 10.30 6.51
C PHE A 144 -12.59 10.44 7.45
N ASP A 145 -13.79 10.22 6.95
CA ASP A 145 -15.03 10.32 7.75
C ASP A 145 -15.30 9.09 8.63
N HIS A 146 -14.79 7.90 8.26
CA HIS A 146 -15.19 6.64 8.89
C HIS A 146 -14.05 5.85 9.55
N VAL A 147 -12.79 6.11 9.25
CA VAL A 147 -11.63 5.45 9.87
C VAL A 147 -11.21 6.23 11.11
N LYS A 148 -11.40 5.63 12.29
CA LYS A 148 -11.26 6.34 13.58
C LYS A 148 -9.81 6.77 13.91
N ASN A 149 -8.84 6.04 13.40
CA ASN A 149 -7.41 6.27 13.65
C ASN A 149 -6.68 6.82 12.42
N ILE A 150 -7.41 7.44 11.49
CA ILE A 150 -6.89 7.91 10.19
C ILE A 150 -5.74 8.93 10.35
N ASP A 151 -5.75 9.69 11.43
CA ASP A 151 -4.76 10.70 11.78
C ASP A 151 -3.39 10.11 12.19
N LYS A 152 -3.32 8.81 12.50
CA LYS A 152 -2.09 8.12 12.88
C LYS A 152 -1.23 7.70 11.68
N ALA A 153 -1.75 7.79 10.45
CA ALA A 153 -1.01 7.46 9.25
C ALA A 153 -1.23 8.51 8.14
N ILE A 154 -0.31 8.53 7.18
CA ILE A 154 -0.49 9.32 5.97
C ILE A 154 -1.33 8.52 4.99
N ILE A 155 -2.41 9.10 4.46
CA ILE A 155 -3.15 8.50 3.35
C ILE A 155 -2.54 9.00 2.05
N SER A 156 -2.05 8.09 1.23
CA SER A 156 -1.49 8.37 -0.08
C SER A 156 -2.35 7.81 -1.21
N VAL A 157 -2.20 8.36 -2.39
CA VAL A 157 -2.95 7.94 -3.58
C VAL A 157 -2.01 7.47 -4.68
N HIS A 158 -2.50 6.53 -5.50
CA HIS A 158 -1.82 6.02 -6.67
C HIS A 158 -2.86 5.77 -7.76
N CYS A 159 -2.76 6.46 -8.88
CA CYS A 159 -3.80 6.39 -9.92
C CYS A 159 -3.22 5.95 -11.25
N HIS A 160 -3.75 4.85 -11.83
CA HIS A 160 -3.41 4.39 -13.16
C HIS A 160 -4.13 5.23 -14.22
N ASN A 161 -3.62 5.21 -15.45
CA ASN A 161 -4.01 6.15 -16.50
C ASN A 161 -4.79 5.52 -17.66
N ASP A 162 -5.49 4.42 -17.42
CA ASP A 162 -6.20 3.66 -18.44
C ASP A 162 -7.28 4.50 -19.15
N LEU A 163 -7.97 5.36 -18.43
CA LEU A 163 -8.93 6.32 -19.00
C LEU A 163 -8.36 7.74 -19.18
N GLY A 164 -7.05 7.94 -19.02
CA GLY A 164 -6.44 9.27 -19.09
C GLY A 164 -6.75 10.17 -17.88
N LEU A 165 -7.17 9.59 -16.75
CA LEU A 165 -7.67 10.34 -15.59
C LEU A 165 -6.73 10.30 -14.38
N ALA A 166 -5.53 9.72 -14.49
CA ALA A 166 -4.61 9.57 -13.35
C ALA A 166 -4.33 10.90 -12.63
N THR A 167 -4.00 11.95 -13.37
CA THR A 167 -3.74 13.28 -12.79
C THR A 167 -4.99 13.85 -12.13
N ALA A 168 -6.14 13.76 -12.79
CA ALA A 168 -7.40 14.28 -12.24
C ALA A 168 -7.83 13.54 -10.97
N ASN A 169 -7.67 12.20 -10.93
CA ASN A 169 -7.95 11.39 -9.77
C ASN A 169 -6.98 11.71 -8.62
N THR A 170 -5.69 11.88 -8.91
CA THR A 170 -4.69 12.28 -7.91
C THR A 170 -5.06 13.64 -7.28
N ILE A 171 -5.41 14.63 -8.09
CA ILE A 171 -5.84 15.95 -7.59
C ILE A 171 -7.10 15.82 -6.73
N ALA A 172 -8.10 15.05 -7.17
CA ALA A 172 -9.31 14.81 -6.40
C ALA A 172 -9.03 14.12 -5.05
N GLY A 173 -8.10 13.16 -5.02
CA GLY A 173 -7.65 12.52 -3.78
C GLY A 173 -6.95 13.49 -2.83
N LEU A 174 -6.06 14.34 -3.35
CA LEU A 174 -5.39 15.40 -2.55
C LEU A 174 -6.39 16.40 -1.98
N MET A 175 -7.37 16.84 -2.78
CA MET A 175 -8.44 17.75 -2.31
C MET A 175 -9.31 17.09 -1.21
N ALA A 176 -9.40 15.78 -1.19
CA ALA A 176 -10.13 15.02 -0.17
C ALA A 176 -9.27 14.68 1.08
N GLY A 177 -8.02 15.15 1.16
CA GLY A 177 -7.17 15.04 2.34
C GLY A 177 -5.95 14.10 2.21
N ALA A 178 -5.77 13.39 1.09
CA ALA A 178 -4.56 12.59 0.86
C ALA A 178 -3.31 13.49 0.70
N ARG A 179 -2.13 12.87 0.81
CA ARG A 179 -0.83 13.57 0.74
C ARG A 179 0.18 12.80 -0.09
#